data_5121c711fcb2f50dffee9642e2a09c9c
#
_entry.id   5121c711fcb2f50dffee9642e2a09c9c
#
_cell.length_a   1.000
_cell.length_b   1.000
_cell.length_c   1.000
_cell.angle_alpha   90.00
_cell.angle_beta   90.00
_cell.angle_gamma   90.00
#
_symmetry.space_group_name_H-M   'P 1'
#
loop_
_entity.id
_entity.type
_entity.pdbx_description
1 polymer ?
#
loop_
_entity_poly.entity_id
_entity_poly.type
_entity_poly.pdbx_seq_one_letter_code
_entity_poly.pdbx_strand_id
1 'polypeptide(L)'
;MRKIDRIIVHCTATPEGRDVTVGEVRTWHLARNFSDVGYHYLITLNGTVEVGRPESKVGAHVRGHNKDSIGIAYAGGMDKSFKNPKDTRTPEQKEALIWLIDELKGRYPGSTVHGHNEYTTYKACPSFDVSKEGY
;
A
#
# COMPACT_ATOMS: atom_id res chain seq x y z
N MET A 1 8.00 14.57 14.90
CA MET A 1 7.93 14.04 13.53
C MET A 1 8.58 12.67 13.46
N ARG A 2 7.92 11.71 12.80
CA ARG A 2 8.51 10.38 12.69
C ARG A 2 9.69 10.38 11.72
N LYS A 3 10.72 9.59 12.01
CA LYS A 3 11.80 9.32 11.07
C LYS A 3 11.33 8.22 10.12
N ILE A 4 11.27 8.51 8.82
CA ILE A 4 10.81 7.57 7.80
C ILE A 4 12.00 7.16 6.93
N ASP A 5 12.30 5.86 6.94
CA ASP A 5 13.39 5.26 6.17
C ASP A 5 12.84 4.42 5.01
N ARG A 6 11.57 4.03 5.05
CA ARG A 6 10.99 3.08 4.09
C ARG A 6 9.60 3.50 3.65
N ILE A 7 9.32 3.24 2.39
CA ILE A 7 7.99 3.33 1.80
C ILE A 7 7.64 1.91 1.39
N ILE A 8 6.56 1.36 1.94
CA ILE A 8 6.20 -0.04 1.71
C ILE A 8 4.89 -0.11 0.93
N VAL A 9 4.94 -0.77 -0.22
CA VAL A 9 3.79 -0.90 -1.12
C VAL A 9 3.05 -2.20 -0.84
N HIS A 10 1.73 -2.08 -0.77
CA HIS A 10 0.79 -3.16 -0.53
C HIS A 10 -0.29 -3.19 -1.60
N CYS A 11 -1.10 -4.23 -1.59
CA CYS A 11 -2.39 -4.28 -2.27
C CYS A 11 -3.48 -4.58 -1.25
N THR A 12 -4.74 -4.33 -1.61
CA THR A 12 -5.87 -4.67 -0.76
C THR A 12 -6.20 -6.17 -0.79
N ALA A 13 -5.55 -6.93 -1.69
CA ALA A 13 -5.80 -8.34 -1.93
C ALA A 13 -7.27 -8.60 -2.29
N THR A 14 -7.79 -7.79 -3.19
CA THR A 14 -9.17 -7.84 -3.69
C THR A 14 -9.18 -8.19 -5.16
N PRO A 15 -10.30 -8.73 -5.69
CA PRO A 15 -10.39 -9.14 -7.09
C PRO A 15 -10.18 -7.98 -8.08
N GLU A 16 -9.56 -8.29 -9.20
CA GLU A 16 -9.35 -7.35 -10.30
C GLU A 16 -10.67 -6.73 -10.74
N GLY A 17 -10.68 -5.41 -10.92
CA GLY A 17 -11.87 -4.68 -11.38
C GLY A 17 -12.84 -4.27 -10.26
N ARG A 18 -12.66 -4.75 -9.05
CA ARG A 18 -13.44 -4.31 -7.90
C ARG A 18 -12.78 -3.09 -7.27
N ASP A 19 -13.48 -1.98 -7.26
CA ASP A 19 -12.94 -0.80 -6.60
C ASP A 19 -13.03 -0.94 -5.08
N VAL A 20 -12.08 -0.28 -4.40
CA VAL A 20 -12.00 -0.32 -2.94
C VAL A 20 -11.63 1.07 -2.48
N THR A 21 -12.37 1.59 -1.50
CA THR A 21 -12.12 2.90 -0.91
C THR A 21 -11.41 2.75 0.44
N VAL A 22 -10.79 3.83 0.89
CA VAL A 22 -10.15 3.84 2.21
C VAL A 22 -11.19 3.61 3.31
N GLY A 23 -12.42 4.08 3.12
CA GLY A 23 -13.51 3.85 4.07
C GLY A 23 -13.86 2.38 4.24
N GLU A 24 -13.88 1.61 3.13
CA GLU A 24 -14.10 0.18 3.20
C GLU A 24 -12.97 -0.53 3.96
N VAL A 25 -11.73 -0.21 3.63
CA VAL A 25 -10.57 -0.83 4.30
C VAL A 25 -10.56 -0.47 5.78
N ARG A 26 -10.93 0.77 6.12
CA ARG A 26 -11.06 1.18 7.54
C ARG A 26 -12.06 0.30 8.26
N THR A 27 -13.22 0.05 7.67
CA THR A 27 -14.24 -0.84 8.24
C THR A 27 -13.68 -2.23 8.49
N TRP A 28 -12.96 -2.80 7.51
CA TRP A 28 -12.36 -4.12 7.64
C TRP A 28 -11.31 -4.17 8.76
N HIS A 29 -10.46 -3.14 8.84
CA HIS A 29 -9.40 -3.09 9.86
C HIS A 29 -9.98 -2.88 11.25
N LEU A 30 -11.00 -2.02 11.40
CA LEU A 30 -11.67 -1.85 12.70
C LEU A 30 -12.30 -3.16 13.17
N ALA A 31 -12.87 -3.96 12.27
CA ALA A 31 -13.41 -5.29 12.60
C ALA A 31 -12.33 -6.27 13.08
N ARG A 32 -11.05 -6.00 12.76
CA ARG A 32 -9.89 -6.78 13.20
C ARG A 32 -9.22 -6.15 14.42
N ASN A 33 -9.90 -5.29 15.13
CA ASN A 33 -9.40 -4.59 16.33
C ASN A 33 -8.27 -3.59 16.07
N PHE A 34 -8.13 -3.10 14.84
CA PHE A 34 -7.24 -1.97 14.56
C PHE A 34 -7.88 -0.69 15.08
N SER A 35 -7.08 0.29 15.47
CA SER A 35 -7.57 1.61 15.90
C SER A 35 -8.02 2.49 14.72
N ASP A 36 -7.54 2.18 13.51
CA ASP A 36 -7.87 2.89 12.27
C ASP A 36 -7.41 2.01 11.10
N VAL A 37 -7.66 2.45 9.86
CA VAL A 37 -7.06 1.84 8.68
C VAL A 37 -5.54 1.76 8.85
N GLY A 38 -4.93 0.64 8.46
CA GLY A 38 -3.51 0.40 8.69
C GLY A 38 -2.59 1.14 7.74
N TYR A 39 -3.06 1.55 6.56
CA TYR A 39 -2.27 2.24 5.53
C TYR A 39 -2.34 3.75 5.68
N HIS A 40 -1.30 4.44 5.22
CA HIS A 40 -1.30 5.90 5.15
C HIS A 40 -2.01 6.41 3.89
N TYR A 41 -1.94 5.63 2.80
CA TYR A 41 -2.56 5.98 1.52
C TYR A 41 -3.15 4.75 0.85
N LEU A 42 -4.26 4.97 0.15
CA LEU A 42 -4.89 3.96 -0.70
C LEU A 42 -5.09 4.56 -2.09
N ILE A 43 -4.75 3.80 -3.14
CA ILE A 43 -4.92 4.22 -4.53
C ILE A 43 -6.06 3.41 -5.13
N THR A 44 -7.15 4.10 -5.51
CA THR A 44 -8.31 3.48 -6.12
C THR A 44 -8.03 3.10 -7.58
N LEU A 45 -8.94 2.36 -8.22
CA LEU A 45 -8.75 1.88 -9.59
C LEU A 45 -8.46 3.01 -10.60
N ASN A 46 -9.09 4.17 -10.42
CA ASN A 46 -8.88 5.31 -11.32
C ASN A 46 -7.66 6.17 -10.96
N GLY A 47 -6.85 5.73 -10.01
CA GLY A 47 -5.65 6.45 -9.60
C GLY A 47 -5.86 7.54 -8.56
N THR A 48 -7.05 7.64 -7.96
CA THR A 48 -7.28 8.59 -6.88
C THR A 48 -6.50 8.14 -5.64
N VAL A 49 -5.72 9.05 -5.06
CA VAL A 49 -4.97 8.81 -3.83
C VAL A 49 -5.82 9.24 -2.65
N GLU A 50 -6.25 8.28 -1.84
CA GLU A 50 -7.04 8.54 -0.65
C GLU A 50 -6.17 8.46 0.60
N VAL A 51 -6.40 9.37 1.55
CA VAL A 51 -5.62 9.43 2.79
C VAL A 51 -6.23 8.50 3.83
N GLY A 52 -5.40 7.63 4.40
CA GLY A 52 -5.74 6.79 5.54
C GLY A 52 -5.26 7.40 6.83
N ARG A 53 -4.30 6.74 7.51
CA ARG A 53 -3.67 7.35 8.70
C ARG A 53 -2.82 8.56 8.28
N PRO A 54 -2.78 9.62 9.10
CA PRO A 54 -1.82 10.71 8.86
C PRO A 54 -0.38 10.19 8.86
N GLU A 55 0.50 10.79 8.05
CA GLU A 55 1.90 10.37 8.01
C GLU A 55 2.61 10.47 9.36
N SER A 56 2.14 11.36 10.24
CA SER A 56 2.68 11.51 11.59
C SER A 56 2.36 10.33 12.52
N LYS A 57 1.43 9.46 12.15
CA LYS A 57 1.03 8.31 12.94
C LYS A 57 1.68 7.05 12.43
N VAL A 58 2.11 6.19 13.34
CA VAL A 58 2.63 4.86 13.00
C VAL A 58 1.48 4.04 12.40
N GLY A 59 1.71 3.42 11.25
CA GLY A 59 0.71 2.58 10.60
C GLY A 59 0.59 1.20 11.22
N ALA A 60 -0.23 0.35 10.62
CA ALA A 60 -0.37 -1.05 10.99
C ALA A 60 -0.48 -1.87 9.70
N HIS A 61 0.62 -1.98 8.97
CA HIS A 61 0.65 -2.61 7.65
C HIS A 61 1.77 -3.63 7.45
N VAL A 62 2.87 -3.55 8.21
CA VAL A 62 3.94 -4.58 8.20
C VAL A 62 4.42 -4.79 9.63
N ARG A 63 4.11 -5.94 10.17
CA ARG A 63 4.52 -6.28 11.55
C ARG A 63 6.03 -6.16 11.73
N GLY A 64 6.45 -5.37 12.72
CA GLY A 64 7.85 -5.14 13.03
C GLY A 64 8.52 -4.03 12.22
N HIS A 65 7.82 -3.44 11.22
CA HIS A 65 8.39 -2.43 10.33
C HIS A 65 7.52 -1.18 10.18
N ASN A 66 6.52 -1.01 11.05
CA ASN A 66 5.59 0.12 10.96
C ASN A 66 6.20 1.43 11.44
N LYS A 67 7.09 1.37 12.43
CA LYS A 67 7.58 2.55 13.15
C LYS A 67 8.29 3.56 12.24
N ASP A 68 9.02 3.09 11.25
CA ASP A 68 9.87 3.92 10.38
C ASP A 68 9.41 3.91 8.92
N SER A 69 8.15 3.57 8.66
CA SER A 69 7.65 3.42 7.29
C SER A 69 6.35 4.16 7.02
N ILE A 70 6.12 4.40 5.72
CA ILE A 70 4.83 4.82 5.18
C ILE A 70 4.27 3.65 4.37
N GLY A 71 3.02 3.29 4.59
CA GLY A 71 2.34 2.22 3.87
C GLY A 71 1.39 2.77 2.81
N ILE A 72 1.55 2.29 1.58
CA ILE A 72 0.69 2.61 0.44
C ILE A 72 0.05 1.31 -0.04
N ALA A 73 -1.28 1.28 -0.18
CA ALA A 73 -1.97 0.15 -0.78
C ALA A 73 -2.68 0.58 -2.06
N TYR A 74 -2.70 -0.29 -3.07
CA TYR A 74 -3.57 -0.09 -4.23
C TYR A 74 -4.72 -1.09 -4.21
N ALA A 75 -5.87 -0.68 -4.73
CA ALA A 75 -7.05 -1.55 -4.82
C ALA A 75 -6.78 -2.64 -5.86
N GLY A 76 -6.79 -3.89 -5.43
CA GLY A 76 -6.55 -5.04 -6.29
C GLY A 76 -5.59 -6.07 -5.69
N GLY A 77 -4.84 -6.74 -6.55
CA GLY A 77 -3.80 -7.70 -6.17
C GLY A 77 -4.21 -9.15 -6.32
N MET A 78 -5.47 -9.44 -6.68
CA MET A 78 -5.96 -10.79 -6.94
C MET A 78 -6.62 -10.88 -8.32
N ASP A 79 -6.62 -12.05 -8.94
CA ASP A 79 -7.32 -12.24 -10.20
C ASP A 79 -8.85 -12.13 -10.00
N LYS A 80 -9.59 -12.03 -11.10
CA LYS A 80 -11.06 -11.87 -11.07
C LYS A 80 -11.77 -12.99 -10.32
N SER A 81 -11.22 -14.19 -10.34
CA SER A 81 -11.80 -15.35 -9.65
C SER A 81 -11.47 -15.37 -8.16
N PHE A 82 -10.65 -14.44 -7.68
CA PHE A 82 -10.20 -14.35 -6.29
C PHE A 82 -9.45 -15.61 -5.82
N LYS A 83 -8.74 -16.26 -6.75
CA LYS A 83 -8.01 -17.51 -6.46
C LYS A 83 -6.51 -17.33 -6.40
N ASN A 84 -5.95 -16.47 -7.27
CA ASN A 84 -4.50 -16.31 -7.39
C ASN A 84 -4.08 -14.86 -7.26
N PRO A 85 -2.93 -14.60 -6.61
CA PRO A 85 -2.33 -13.25 -6.65
C PRO A 85 -2.03 -12.85 -8.09
N LYS A 86 -2.24 -11.57 -8.39
CA LYS A 86 -2.00 -11.02 -9.71
C LYS A 86 -1.68 -9.53 -9.58
N ASP A 87 -0.73 -9.05 -10.36
CA ASP A 87 -0.52 -7.60 -10.51
C ASP A 87 -1.66 -7.01 -11.34
N THR A 88 -2.63 -6.43 -10.65
CA THR A 88 -3.84 -5.87 -11.26
C THR A 88 -3.79 -4.36 -11.37
N ARG A 89 -2.63 -3.74 -11.16
CA ARG A 89 -2.53 -2.27 -11.23
C ARG A 89 -3.01 -1.75 -12.58
N THR A 90 -3.95 -0.81 -12.55
CA THR A 90 -4.36 -0.08 -13.75
C THR A 90 -3.26 0.89 -14.17
N PRO A 91 -3.25 1.37 -15.43
CA PRO A 91 -2.30 2.43 -15.82
C PRO A 91 -2.37 3.66 -14.90
N GLU A 92 -3.59 4.04 -14.48
CA GLU A 92 -3.83 5.17 -13.58
C GLU A 92 -3.23 4.91 -12.20
N GLN A 93 -3.32 3.67 -11.69
CA GLN A 93 -2.71 3.29 -10.42
C GLN A 93 -1.19 3.32 -10.51
N LYS A 94 -0.61 2.87 -11.61
CA LYS A 94 0.84 2.91 -11.80
C LYS A 94 1.36 4.35 -11.80
N GLU A 95 0.68 5.25 -12.50
CA GLU A 95 1.05 6.67 -12.51
C GLU A 95 0.91 7.31 -11.13
N ALA A 96 -0.18 7.01 -10.42
CA ALA A 96 -0.41 7.53 -9.08
C ALA A 96 0.66 7.04 -8.09
N LEU A 97 1.08 5.78 -8.20
CA LEU A 97 2.15 5.22 -7.38
C LEU A 97 3.46 5.98 -7.59
N ILE A 98 3.85 6.20 -8.85
CA ILE A 98 5.07 6.94 -9.17
C ILE A 98 5.01 8.34 -8.57
N TRP A 99 3.90 9.05 -8.78
CA TRP A 99 3.72 10.40 -8.25
C TRP A 99 3.82 10.44 -6.73
N LEU A 100 3.11 9.55 -6.05
CA LEU A 100 3.06 9.51 -4.58
C LEU A 100 4.43 9.15 -4.00
N ILE A 101 5.10 8.16 -4.57
CA ILE A 101 6.43 7.74 -4.12
C ILE A 101 7.43 8.89 -4.29
N ASP A 102 7.39 9.60 -5.41
CA ASP A 102 8.27 10.76 -5.64
C ASP A 102 8.01 11.85 -4.60
N GLU A 103 6.76 12.15 -4.30
CA GLU A 103 6.39 13.11 -3.25
C GLU A 103 6.93 12.70 -1.88
N LEU A 104 6.78 11.43 -1.54
CA LEU A 104 7.24 10.92 -0.24
C LEU A 104 8.77 10.90 -0.15
N LYS A 105 9.47 10.55 -1.22
CA LYS A 105 10.94 10.62 -1.25
C LYS A 105 11.45 12.06 -1.10
N GLY A 106 10.72 13.01 -1.62
CA GLY A 106 11.03 14.43 -1.44
C GLY A 106 10.89 14.88 0.01
N ARG A 107 9.88 14.37 0.72
CA ARG A 107 9.68 14.67 2.15
C ARG A 107 10.60 13.88 3.07
N TYR A 108 10.97 12.67 2.67
CA TYR A 108 11.82 11.78 3.46
C TYR A 108 13.04 11.37 2.64
N PRO A 109 14.03 12.29 2.47
CA PRO A 109 15.22 11.98 1.67
C PRO A 109 15.96 10.77 2.21
N GLY A 110 16.43 9.93 1.30
CA GLY A 110 17.14 8.70 1.66
C GLY A 110 16.23 7.51 1.94
N SER A 111 14.91 7.68 1.90
CA SER A 111 13.98 6.55 2.05
C SER A 111 14.06 5.62 0.84
N THR A 112 13.86 4.32 1.08
CA THR A 112 13.86 3.29 0.05
C THR A 112 12.47 2.69 -0.09
N VAL A 113 12.17 2.11 -1.25
CA VAL A 113 10.84 1.59 -1.58
C VAL A 113 10.87 0.07 -1.61
N HIS A 114 9.90 -0.54 -0.94
CA HIS A 114 9.84 -1.99 -0.76
C HIS A 114 8.42 -2.51 -0.98
N GLY A 115 8.30 -3.80 -1.27
CA GLY A 115 7.01 -4.50 -1.26
C GLY A 115 6.83 -5.23 0.06
N HIS A 116 5.59 -5.43 0.48
CA HIS A 116 5.28 -6.22 1.67
C HIS A 116 5.88 -7.64 1.57
N ASN A 117 5.93 -8.22 0.37
CA ASN A 117 6.49 -9.54 0.13
C ASN A 117 8.00 -9.63 0.38
N GLU A 118 8.69 -8.52 0.60
CA GLU A 118 10.11 -8.54 1.03
C GLU A 118 10.25 -8.86 2.51
N TYR A 119 9.18 -8.73 3.30
CA TYR A 119 9.20 -8.92 4.75
C TYR A 119 8.50 -10.19 5.21
N THR A 120 7.86 -10.92 4.31
CA THR A 120 7.16 -12.16 4.63
C THR A 120 7.17 -13.10 3.42
N THR A 121 7.37 -14.40 3.68
CA THR A 121 7.48 -15.41 2.62
C THR A 121 6.14 -16.00 2.20
N TYR A 122 5.07 -15.75 2.97
CA TYR A 122 3.75 -16.34 2.70
C TYR A 122 2.69 -15.32 2.26
N LYS A 123 3.11 -14.11 1.93
CA LYS A 123 2.22 -13.09 1.34
C LYS A 123 2.76 -12.62 0.01
N ALA A 124 1.91 -12.63 -0.99
CA ALA A 124 2.26 -12.13 -2.32
C ALA A 124 2.15 -10.61 -2.42
N CYS A 125 1.41 -9.97 -1.53
CA CYS A 125 1.20 -8.53 -1.50
C CYS A 125 2.53 -7.77 -1.67
N PRO A 126 2.67 -6.84 -2.61
CA PRO A 126 1.64 -6.23 -3.43
C PRO A 126 1.35 -6.94 -4.76
N SER A 127 1.73 -8.20 -4.91
CA SER A 127 1.52 -9.03 -6.10
C SER A 127 2.36 -8.63 -7.31
N PHE A 128 3.44 -7.92 -7.08
CA PHE A 128 4.48 -7.65 -8.06
C PHE A 128 5.81 -7.40 -7.32
N ASP A 129 6.90 -7.43 -8.07
CA ASP A 129 8.25 -7.21 -7.52
C ASP A 129 8.58 -5.71 -7.58
N VAL A 130 8.51 -5.04 -6.44
CA VAL A 130 8.76 -3.60 -6.32
C VAL A 130 10.19 -3.26 -6.74
N SER A 131 11.16 -4.14 -6.49
CA SER A 131 12.56 -3.87 -6.81
C SER A 131 12.82 -3.72 -8.31
N LYS A 132 11.91 -4.19 -9.15
CA LYS A 132 12.03 -4.12 -10.62
C LYS A 132 11.36 -2.88 -11.22
N GLU A 133 10.72 -2.03 -10.41
CA GLU A 133 9.94 -0.89 -10.89
C GLU A 133 10.75 0.40 -11.04
N GLY A 134 11.96 0.46 -10.51
CA GLY A 134 12.81 1.65 -10.61
C GLY A 134 12.41 2.80 -9.70
N TYR A 135 11.66 2.52 -8.66
CA TYR A 135 11.25 3.54 -7.69
C TYR A 135 12.42 4.16 -6.92
#